data_5bb286c7e3c2c892bf64f236d71b346d
#
_entry.id   5bb286c7e3c2c892bf64f236d71b346d
#
_cell.length_a   1.000
_cell.length_b   1.000
_cell.length_c   1.000
_cell.angle_alpha   90.00
_cell.angle_beta   90.00
_cell.angle_gamma   90.00
#
_symmetry.space_group_name_H-M   'P 1'
#
loop_
_entity.id
_entity.type
_entity.pdbx_description
1 polymer ?
#
loop_
_entity_poly.entity_id
_entity_poly.type
_entity_poly.pdbx_seq_one_letter_code
_entity_poly.pdbx_strand_id
1 'polypeptide(L)'
;MAKIQYAQVDEHGRIVLPSHLASELGIAPGDEIRVEPNGHGLHIHSSITTLKRVYVEVTNKCNLNCSTCMRNVWDVKYGRMSDETFNHILLSFQSHPNKPELFLGGYGEPLSHPHI
;
A
#
# COMPACT_ATOMS: atom_id res chain seq x y z
N MET A 1 -6.01 6.19 20.01
CA MET A 1 -5.60 7.60 20.23
C MET A 1 -4.17 7.76 19.72
N ALA A 2 -3.91 8.73 18.83
CA ALA A 2 -2.55 9.03 18.39
C ALA A 2 -1.72 9.52 19.58
N LYS A 3 -0.56 8.91 19.81
CA LYS A 3 0.35 9.29 20.88
C LYS A 3 1.12 10.55 20.45
N ILE A 4 1.06 11.62 21.24
CA ILE A 4 1.85 12.83 20.98
C ILE A 4 3.33 12.46 21.07
N GLN A 5 4.10 12.85 20.05
CA GLN A 5 5.54 12.65 19.97
C GLN A 5 6.22 13.99 19.70
N TYR A 6 7.44 14.13 20.14
CA TYR A 6 8.22 15.35 20.00
C TYR A 6 9.42 15.11 19.09
N ALA A 7 9.64 16.00 18.14
CA ALA A 7 10.86 16.10 17.36
C ALA A 7 11.77 17.17 17.95
N GLN A 8 13.06 17.09 17.72
CA GLN A 8 14.03 18.09 18.13
C GLN A 8 14.42 18.98 16.97
N VAL A 9 14.75 20.23 17.23
CA VAL A 9 15.36 21.12 16.27
C VAL A 9 16.85 21.22 16.61
N ASP A 10 17.72 20.91 15.65
CA ASP A 10 19.16 20.97 15.83
C ASP A 10 19.71 22.42 15.74
N GLU A 11 21.01 22.56 15.97
CA GLU A 11 21.72 23.87 15.90
C GLU A 11 21.69 24.52 14.52
N HIS A 12 21.33 23.78 13.48
CA HIS A 12 21.19 24.27 12.10
C HIS A 12 19.74 24.55 11.71
N GLY A 13 18.79 24.45 12.66
CA GLY A 13 17.37 24.67 12.42
C GLY A 13 16.67 23.49 11.71
N ARG A 14 17.27 22.30 11.67
CA ARG A 14 16.69 21.12 11.03
C ARG A 14 15.84 20.35 12.04
N ILE A 15 14.70 19.85 11.59
CA ILE A 15 13.83 19.00 12.39
C ILE A 15 14.39 17.56 12.36
N VAL A 16 14.77 17.06 13.53
CA VAL A 16 15.25 15.68 13.71
C VAL A 16 14.10 14.82 14.19
N LEU A 17 13.64 13.94 13.32
CA LEU A 17 12.59 12.96 13.68
C LEU A 17 13.17 11.83 14.52
N PRO A 18 12.47 11.41 15.60
CA PRO A 18 12.82 10.19 16.30
C PRO A 18 12.84 8.99 15.36
N SER A 19 13.82 8.09 15.51
CA SER A 19 14.03 6.97 14.59
C SER A 19 12.80 6.05 14.47
N HIS A 20 12.08 5.84 15.55
CA HIS A 20 10.85 5.04 15.53
C HIS A 20 9.74 5.72 14.70
N LEU A 21 9.61 7.06 14.79
CA LEU A 21 8.63 7.81 14.02
C LEU A 21 9.00 7.84 12.53
N ALA A 22 10.27 8.00 12.20
CA ALA A 22 10.75 7.90 10.83
C ALA A 22 10.43 6.52 10.24
N SER A 23 10.66 5.43 11.00
CA SER A 23 10.33 4.07 10.58
C SER A 23 8.82 3.86 10.38
N GLU A 24 7.99 4.36 11.31
CA GLU A 24 6.52 4.27 11.19
C GLU A 24 6.00 5.01 9.96
N LEU A 25 6.63 6.14 9.60
CA LEU A 25 6.30 6.93 8.41
C LEU A 25 6.96 6.40 7.13
N GLY A 26 7.84 5.39 7.25
CA GLY A 26 8.59 4.85 6.13
C GLY A 26 9.58 5.84 5.52
N ILE A 27 10.14 6.73 6.33
CA ILE A 27 11.14 7.73 5.92
C ILE A 27 12.53 7.16 6.20
N ALA A 28 13.37 7.10 5.19
CA ALA A 28 14.76 6.67 5.28
C ALA A 28 15.74 7.86 5.15
N PRO A 29 16.96 7.74 5.67
CA PRO A 29 17.99 8.75 5.45
C PRO A 29 18.24 8.99 3.95
N GLY A 30 18.17 10.24 3.53
CA GLY A 30 18.33 10.65 2.13
C GLY A 30 17.02 10.79 1.35
N ASP A 31 15.89 10.42 1.93
CA ASP A 31 14.59 10.62 1.31
C ASP A 31 14.23 12.11 1.22
N GLU A 32 13.63 12.50 0.11
CA GLU A 32 12.90 13.76 0.00
C GLU A 32 11.47 13.56 0.50
N ILE A 33 11.07 14.39 1.45
CA ILE A 33 9.71 14.37 2.01
C ILE A 33 9.00 15.68 1.67
N ARG A 34 7.72 15.57 1.34
CA ARG A 34 6.89 16.74 1.12
C ARG A 34 6.47 17.35 2.45
N VAL A 35 6.75 18.64 2.62
CA VAL A 35 6.36 19.40 3.80
C VAL A 35 5.45 20.54 3.38
N GLU A 36 4.26 20.63 3.95
CA GLU A 36 3.28 21.67 3.70
C GLU A 36 3.05 22.53 4.95
N PRO A 37 3.36 23.81 4.91
CA PRO A 37 2.94 24.73 5.96
C PRO A 37 1.42 24.98 5.85
N ASN A 38 0.71 24.94 6.96
CA ASN A 38 -0.76 25.10 6.98
C ASN A 38 -1.23 26.28 7.85
N GLY A 39 -0.38 27.24 8.14
CA GLY A 39 -0.70 28.42 8.95
C GLY A 39 -0.74 28.18 10.46
N HIS A 40 -0.89 26.94 10.91
CA HIS A 40 -0.86 26.54 12.33
C HIS A 40 0.28 25.57 12.65
N GLY A 41 1.03 25.13 11.64
CA GLY A 41 2.14 24.16 11.80
C GLY A 41 2.63 23.64 10.46
N LEU A 42 3.28 22.48 10.51
CA LEU A 42 3.80 21.76 9.34
C LEU A 42 3.10 20.41 9.23
N HIS A 43 2.65 20.10 8.04
CA HIS A 43 2.20 18.75 7.69
C HIS A 43 3.32 18.05 6.93
N ILE A 44 3.84 16.97 7.50
CA ILE A 44 4.86 16.13 6.88
C ILE A 44 4.13 14.95 6.25
N HIS A 45 4.26 14.81 4.94
CA HIS A 45 3.72 13.65 4.22
C HIS A 45 4.77 12.54 4.24
N SER A 46 4.33 11.31 4.51
CA SER A 46 5.18 10.14 4.28
C SER A 46 5.61 10.10 2.82
N SER A 47 6.81 9.58 2.57
CA SER A 47 7.28 9.40 1.19
C SER A 47 6.22 8.69 0.36
N ILE A 48 5.91 9.24 -0.84
CA ILE A 48 4.99 8.62 -1.80
C ILE A 48 5.51 7.24 -2.23
N THR A 49 6.80 6.99 -2.01
CA THR A 49 7.46 5.71 -2.29
C THR A 49 7.15 4.63 -1.26
N THR A 50 6.51 4.96 -0.14
CA THR A 50 6.14 3.97 0.87
C THR A 50 4.85 3.27 0.47
N LEU A 51 4.98 2.26 -0.34
CA LEU A 51 3.87 1.38 -0.69
C LEU A 51 3.48 0.56 0.55
N LYS A 52 2.28 0.81 1.08
CA LYS A 52 1.79 0.12 2.30
C LYS A 52 0.93 -1.09 1.98
N ARG A 53 0.15 -1.01 0.90
CA ARG A 53 -0.78 -2.08 0.51
C ARG A 53 -0.94 -2.11 -1.00
N VAL A 54 -0.98 -3.31 -1.55
CA VAL A 54 -1.27 -3.56 -2.97
C VAL A 54 -2.46 -4.50 -3.07
N TYR A 55 -3.43 -4.10 -3.86
CA TYR A 55 -4.56 -4.95 -4.20
C TYR A 55 -4.27 -5.65 -5.53
N VAL A 56 -4.39 -6.97 -5.54
CA VAL A 56 -4.18 -7.79 -6.72
C VAL A 56 -5.44 -8.60 -6.98
N GLU A 57 -6.11 -8.35 -8.09
CA GLU A 57 -7.21 -9.17 -8.55
C GLU A 57 -6.66 -10.34 -9.38
N VAL A 58 -6.61 -11.51 -8.79
CA VAL A 58 -6.05 -12.72 -9.42
C VAL A 58 -7.04 -13.42 -10.35
N THR A 59 -8.33 -13.16 -10.16
CA THR A 59 -9.41 -13.66 -11.02
C THR A 59 -10.66 -12.81 -10.82
N ASN A 60 -11.44 -12.63 -11.88
CA ASN A 60 -12.77 -12.05 -11.79
C ASN A 60 -13.87 -13.13 -11.76
N LYS A 61 -13.51 -14.40 -11.68
CA LYS A 61 -14.46 -15.49 -11.40
C LYS A 61 -14.80 -15.50 -9.91
N CYS A 62 -16.04 -15.84 -9.59
CA CYS A 62 -16.49 -15.95 -8.22
C CYS A 62 -17.58 -17.01 -8.14
N ASN A 63 -17.56 -17.78 -7.07
CA ASN A 63 -18.59 -18.76 -6.75
C ASN A 63 -19.80 -18.18 -6.01
N LEU A 64 -19.76 -16.88 -5.67
CA LEU A 64 -20.84 -16.17 -5.02
C LEU A 64 -21.67 -15.36 -6.03
N ASN A 65 -22.94 -15.10 -5.68
CA ASN A 65 -23.85 -14.29 -6.48
C ASN A 65 -24.48 -13.18 -5.61
N CYS A 66 -23.63 -12.28 -5.12
CA CYS A 66 -24.08 -11.17 -4.28
C CYS A 66 -24.94 -10.19 -5.10
N SER A 67 -26.10 -9.80 -4.59
CA SER A 67 -27.05 -8.93 -5.28
C SER A 67 -26.49 -7.54 -5.63
N THR A 68 -25.54 -7.04 -4.83
CA THR A 68 -24.88 -5.74 -5.02
C THR A 68 -23.59 -5.82 -5.83
N CYS A 69 -23.24 -6.99 -6.36
CA CYS A 69 -21.99 -7.17 -7.08
C CYS A 69 -22.01 -6.52 -8.46
N MET A 70 -21.01 -5.71 -8.75
CA MET A 70 -20.85 -5.04 -10.06
C MET A 70 -20.77 -6.02 -11.23
N ARG A 71 -20.37 -7.28 -11.00
CA ARG A 71 -20.34 -8.33 -12.04
C ARG A 71 -21.72 -8.63 -12.62
N ASN A 72 -22.79 -8.35 -11.88
CA ASN A 72 -24.18 -8.56 -12.34
C ASN A 72 -24.60 -7.57 -13.44
N VAL A 73 -23.88 -6.45 -13.58
CA VAL A 73 -24.14 -5.39 -14.58
C VAL A 73 -22.96 -5.19 -15.53
N TRP A 74 -21.96 -6.06 -15.45
CA TRP A 74 -20.71 -5.94 -16.16
C TRP A 74 -20.63 -6.94 -17.30
N ASP A 75 -20.47 -6.46 -18.52
CA ASP A 75 -20.24 -7.31 -19.69
C ASP A 75 -18.74 -7.55 -19.92
N VAL A 76 -18.09 -8.16 -18.93
CA VAL A 76 -16.66 -8.49 -18.99
C VAL A 76 -16.46 -10.00 -18.99
N LYS A 77 -15.62 -10.46 -19.91
CA LYS A 77 -15.26 -11.89 -19.97
C LYS A 77 -14.55 -12.32 -18.68
N TYR A 78 -14.95 -13.46 -18.16
CA TYR A 78 -14.26 -14.06 -17.01
C TYR A 78 -12.85 -14.51 -17.40
N GLY A 79 -11.91 -14.20 -16.52
CA GLY A 79 -10.51 -14.52 -16.69
C GLY A 79 -9.82 -14.81 -15.38
N ARG A 80 -8.57 -15.16 -15.49
CA ARG A 80 -7.67 -15.32 -14.36
C ARG A 80 -6.28 -14.83 -14.74
N MET A 81 -5.53 -14.38 -13.74
CA MET A 81 -4.12 -14.06 -13.88
C MET A 81 -3.33 -15.34 -14.21
N SER A 82 -2.30 -15.23 -15.04
CA SER A 82 -1.39 -16.35 -15.26
C SER A 82 -0.48 -16.55 -14.04
N ASP A 83 -0.04 -17.80 -13.83
CA ASP A 83 0.92 -18.13 -12.76
C ASP A 83 2.23 -17.35 -12.91
N GLU A 84 2.67 -17.15 -14.15
CA GLU A 84 3.85 -16.34 -14.46
C GLU A 84 3.71 -14.89 -13.97
N THR A 85 2.59 -14.23 -14.28
CA THR A 85 2.31 -12.87 -13.83
C THR A 85 2.24 -12.81 -12.32
N PHE A 86 1.56 -13.74 -11.68
CA PHE A 86 1.44 -13.80 -10.23
C PHE A 86 2.79 -14.00 -9.55
N ASN A 87 3.62 -14.90 -10.07
CA ASN A 87 4.97 -15.11 -9.57
C ASN A 87 5.86 -13.86 -9.70
N HIS A 88 5.77 -13.12 -10.81
CA HIS A 88 6.48 -11.85 -10.96
C HIS A 88 6.06 -10.82 -9.90
N ILE A 89 4.77 -10.74 -9.60
CA ILE A 89 4.26 -9.88 -8.52
C ILE A 89 4.85 -10.31 -7.18
N LEU A 90 4.81 -11.60 -6.84
CA LEU A 90 5.36 -12.10 -5.58
C LEU A 90 6.87 -11.83 -5.44
N LEU A 91 7.64 -12.02 -6.50
CA LEU A 91 9.08 -11.70 -6.51
C LEU A 91 9.33 -10.21 -6.28
N SER A 92 8.53 -9.33 -6.90
CA SER A 92 8.59 -7.90 -6.70
C SER A 92 8.29 -7.53 -5.24
N PHE A 93 7.33 -8.19 -4.61
CA PHE A 93 7.01 -8.02 -3.19
C PHE A 93 8.15 -8.46 -2.27
N GLN A 94 8.78 -9.60 -2.56
CA GLN A 94 9.89 -10.11 -1.76
C GLN A 94 11.09 -9.16 -1.78
N SER A 95 11.33 -8.52 -2.91
CA SER A 95 12.43 -7.56 -3.10
C SER A 95 12.10 -6.14 -2.62
N HIS A 96 10.82 -5.84 -2.31
CA HIS A 96 10.43 -4.51 -1.91
C HIS A 96 10.90 -4.18 -0.48
N PRO A 97 11.62 -3.07 -0.26
CA PRO A 97 12.25 -2.75 1.01
C PRO A 97 11.25 -2.65 2.18
N ASN A 98 10.06 -2.16 1.92
CA ASN A 98 9.04 -1.92 2.95
C ASN A 98 8.02 -3.05 3.11
N LYS A 99 8.14 -4.14 2.35
CA LYS A 99 7.25 -5.33 2.41
C LYS A 99 5.77 -4.94 2.58
N PRO A 100 5.14 -4.34 1.57
CA PRO A 100 3.76 -3.89 1.66
C PRO A 100 2.82 -5.09 1.89
N GLU A 101 1.64 -4.83 2.45
CA GLU A 101 0.59 -5.84 2.55
C GLU A 101 0.08 -6.18 1.14
N LEU A 102 0.00 -7.47 0.84
CA LEU A 102 -0.66 -7.98 -0.35
C LEU A 102 -2.09 -8.37 -0.01
N PHE A 103 -3.05 -7.69 -0.61
CA PHE A 103 -4.45 -8.02 -0.51
C PHE A 103 -4.91 -8.67 -1.82
N LEU A 104 -5.27 -9.96 -1.75
CA LEU A 104 -5.84 -10.68 -2.87
C LEU A 104 -7.35 -10.46 -2.84
N GLY A 105 -7.87 -9.80 -3.85
CA GLY A 105 -9.30 -9.52 -3.91
C GLY A 105 -9.62 -8.51 -5.00
N GLY A 106 -10.89 -8.39 -5.25
CA GLY A 106 -11.45 -7.54 -6.28
C GLY A 106 -12.90 -7.94 -6.51
N TYR A 107 -13.29 -8.05 -7.75
CA TYR A 107 -14.64 -8.50 -8.11
C TYR A 107 -14.78 -10.03 -8.11
N GLY A 108 -13.68 -10.76 -8.24
CA GLY A 108 -13.65 -12.22 -8.16
C GLY A 108 -13.45 -12.72 -6.74
N GLU A 109 -13.65 -14.02 -6.56
CA GLU A 109 -13.26 -14.75 -5.35
C GLU A 109 -11.85 -15.32 -5.56
N PRO A 110 -10.83 -14.85 -4.82
CA PRO A 110 -9.44 -15.28 -5.02
C PRO A 110 -9.27 -16.80 -4.98
N LEU A 111 -9.97 -17.48 -4.07
CA LEU A 111 -9.94 -18.93 -3.95
C LEU A 111 -10.59 -19.68 -5.13
N SER A 112 -11.20 -18.97 -6.07
CA SER A 112 -11.61 -19.54 -7.37
C SER A 112 -10.44 -19.66 -8.35
N HIS A 113 -9.26 -19.13 -8.02
CA HIS A 113 -8.04 -19.35 -8.78
C HIS A 113 -7.44 -20.69 -8.38
N PRO A 114 -7.06 -21.57 -9.35
CA PRO A 114 -6.66 -22.96 -9.05
C PRO A 114 -5.31 -23.10 -8.33
N HIS A 115 -4.49 -22.04 -8.31
CA HIS A 115 -3.11 -22.09 -7.81
C HIS A 115 -2.83 -21.08 -6.68
N ILE A 116 -3.87 -20.60 -6.02
CA ILE A 116 -3.77 -19.70 -4.86
C ILE A 116 -4.29 -20.38 -3.60
#